data_3b6d5e22a9e6485bc13cb40236906181
#
_entry.id   3b6d5e22a9e6485bc13cb40236906181
#
_cell.length_a   1.000
_cell.length_b   1.000
_cell.length_c   1.000
_cell.angle_alpha   90.00
_cell.angle_beta   90.00
_cell.angle_gamma   90.00
#
_symmetry.space_group_name_H-M   'P 1'
#
loop_
_entity.id
_entity.type
_entity.pdbx_description
1 polymer ?
#
loop_
_entity_poly.entity_id
_entity_poly.type
_entity_poly.pdbx_seq_one_letter_code
_entity_poly.pdbx_strand_id
1 'polypeptide(L)'
;MRFLTCLFLILAPLTVAADRPNVLFIAIDDLNDWVNCMGGRSGVHSPHLDRLAKRGVLFTNAHCAAPACNPSRVAIMTGVAPASSGVYNNGQDWRRSPRLAKAVTLPEHFRAGGYEAFGGGKIFHCLSWINDGYGKQQNEAKLWDRYWPAADRPMPDPLWPKATKAKRATNGYLYSKPIVVGKSAEGRPPHFFDWAQDPQPESKTADHQVVDWAIGELMQRRPRPFFQAVGIFRPHIPWYAPEKYFALYPEDKVFLPRVKKDDLGDVPPAGHRGIRKSWHEWLVKNDEWRGAVRGYLASISFADAQVGRLLDALDKSPHAKDTIIVLWSDHGMHIGEKQQWEKFTLFEESTRVPLMIVAPGVTTSGGVCDRPVNLLDVYPTLNELCALPARKDLDGVSLVPLLKNPKSQWDRPTVTTWGRDNHAVRGQRYRYIRHPNGTEQLYDHQTDPNEFTNLADRPELAAVKTRLTQWLPKTNATPVRNKK
;
A
#
# COMPACT_ATOMS: atom_id res chain seq x y z
N MET A 1 55.79 43.35 38.71
CA MET A 1 54.57 43.32 37.87
C MET A 1 54.26 41.85 37.56
N ARG A 2 53.23 41.28 38.20
CA ARG A 2 52.78 39.93 37.94
C ARG A 2 51.51 40.01 37.06
N PHE A 3 51.57 39.50 35.83
CA PHE A 3 50.42 39.42 34.93
C PHE A 3 49.57 38.21 35.33
N LEU A 4 48.31 38.44 35.72
CA LEU A 4 47.32 37.40 35.96
C LEU A 4 46.62 37.14 34.63
N THR A 5 46.86 35.96 34.05
CA THR A 5 46.18 35.51 32.85
C THR A 5 44.86 34.85 33.26
N CYS A 6 43.71 35.54 33.06
CA CYS A 6 42.39 34.94 33.23
C CYS A 6 42.06 34.03 32.03
N LEU A 7 41.96 32.74 32.29
CA LEU A 7 41.48 31.73 31.34
C LEU A 7 39.95 31.76 31.33
N PHE A 8 39.34 32.33 30.29
CA PHE A 8 37.90 32.23 30.07
C PHE A 8 37.58 30.84 29.47
N LEU A 9 37.02 29.93 30.27
CA LEU A 9 36.37 28.70 29.77
C LEU A 9 35.06 29.12 29.09
N ILE A 10 35.03 29.06 27.75
CA ILE A 10 33.80 29.16 26.98
C ILE A 10 33.09 27.82 27.11
N LEU A 11 32.09 27.71 27.98
CA LEU A 11 31.11 26.65 27.99
C LEU A 11 30.24 26.83 26.75
N ALA A 12 30.51 26.05 25.70
CA ALA A 12 29.58 25.89 24.59
C ALA A 12 28.26 25.30 25.13
N PRO A 13 27.11 25.90 24.83
CA PRO A 13 25.85 25.32 25.25
C PRO A 13 25.75 23.93 24.59
N LEU A 14 25.63 22.89 25.42
CA LEU A 14 25.15 21.57 24.97
C LEU A 14 23.73 21.79 24.45
N THR A 15 23.58 22.02 23.17
CA THR A 15 22.27 21.86 22.52
C THR A 15 21.92 20.41 22.66
N VAL A 16 21.04 20.10 23.61
CA VAL A 16 20.32 18.82 23.64
C VAL A 16 19.62 18.76 22.28
N ALA A 17 20.17 17.95 21.38
CA ALA A 17 19.49 17.64 20.13
C ALA A 17 18.11 17.13 20.54
N ALA A 18 17.04 17.83 20.17
CA ALA A 18 15.68 17.36 20.42
C ALA A 18 15.61 15.90 19.97
N ASP A 19 15.22 15.00 20.87
CA ASP A 19 15.15 13.57 20.56
C ASP A 19 14.25 13.40 19.33
N ARG A 20 14.85 13.07 18.19
CA ARG A 20 14.12 12.85 16.94
C ARG A 20 13.28 11.61 17.09
N PRO A 21 12.00 11.63 16.67
CA PRO A 21 11.12 10.48 16.83
C PRO A 21 11.60 9.29 16.00
N ASN A 22 11.39 8.07 16.49
CA ASN A 22 11.51 6.86 15.71
C ASN A 22 10.37 6.76 14.70
N VAL A 23 10.51 5.91 13.70
CA VAL A 23 9.46 5.64 12.71
C VAL A 23 9.23 4.14 12.58
N LEU A 24 7.99 3.69 12.81
CA LEU A 24 7.49 2.38 12.45
C LEU A 24 6.61 2.52 11.20
N PHE A 25 7.10 2.01 10.07
CA PHE A 25 6.51 2.15 8.74
C PHE A 25 5.93 0.80 8.27
N ILE A 26 4.61 0.63 8.39
CA ILE A 26 3.90 -0.62 8.15
C ILE A 26 3.24 -0.58 6.77
N ALA A 27 3.69 -1.44 5.87
CA ALA A 27 3.12 -1.63 4.54
C ALA A 27 2.28 -2.91 4.51
N ILE A 28 1.02 -2.83 4.07
CA ILE A 28 0.15 -3.99 3.85
C ILE A 28 -0.11 -4.11 2.35
N ASP A 29 0.05 -5.31 1.78
CA ASP A 29 -0.04 -5.54 0.34
C ASP A 29 -1.48 -5.87 -0.06
N ASP A 30 -2.01 -5.21 -1.09
CA ASP A 30 -3.37 -5.44 -1.62
C ASP A 30 -4.53 -5.18 -0.64
N LEU A 31 -4.35 -4.38 0.42
CA LEU A 31 -5.42 -4.08 1.37
C LEU A 31 -6.29 -2.93 0.84
N ASN A 32 -7.54 -3.23 0.52
CA ASN A 32 -8.54 -2.23 0.15
C ASN A 32 -9.22 -1.59 1.38
N ASP A 33 -10.28 -0.83 1.15
CA ASP A 33 -11.04 -0.13 2.21
C ASP A 33 -11.97 -1.04 3.03
N TRP A 34 -11.92 -2.36 2.82
CA TRP A 34 -12.71 -3.33 3.59
C TRP A 34 -12.14 -3.58 4.98
N VAL A 35 -12.04 -2.50 5.75
CA VAL A 35 -11.67 -2.49 7.16
C VAL A 35 -12.68 -1.63 7.94
N ASN A 36 -12.97 -1.98 9.18
CA ASN A 36 -14.07 -1.33 9.92
C ASN A 36 -13.87 0.19 10.06
N CYS A 37 -12.67 0.65 10.40
CA CYS A 37 -12.37 2.07 10.59
C CYS A 37 -12.55 2.92 9.32
N MET A 38 -12.54 2.32 8.13
CA MET A 38 -12.82 3.02 6.86
C MET A 38 -14.31 3.12 6.53
N GLY A 39 -15.18 2.78 7.46
CA GLY A 39 -16.63 2.62 7.21
C GLY A 39 -16.91 1.39 6.34
N GLY A 40 -16.01 0.41 6.39
CA GLY A 40 -16.00 -0.76 5.55
C GLY A 40 -17.21 -1.68 5.70
N ARG A 41 -17.18 -2.76 4.97
CA ARG A 41 -18.30 -3.70 4.85
C ARG A 41 -18.57 -4.37 6.19
N SER A 42 -19.85 -4.52 6.56
CA SER A 42 -20.22 -5.15 7.82
C SER A 42 -19.67 -6.59 7.89
N GLY A 43 -19.15 -6.96 9.05
CA GLY A 43 -18.63 -8.31 9.30
C GLY A 43 -17.12 -8.49 9.09
N VAL A 44 -16.37 -7.46 8.68
CA VAL A 44 -14.91 -7.54 8.63
C VAL A 44 -14.31 -7.44 10.03
N HIS A 45 -13.42 -8.37 10.38
CA HIS A 45 -12.74 -8.41 11.68
C HIS A 45 -11.36 -7.76 11.56
N SER A 46 -11.26 -6.47 11.91
CA SER A 46 -10.01 -5.68 11.89
C SER A 46 -9.80 -4.84 13.16
N PRO A 47 -9.88 -5.44 14.38
CA PRO A 47 -9.87 -4.68 15.62
C PRO A 47 -8.56 -3.94 15.90
N HIS A 48 -7.43 -4.41 15.38
CA HIS A 48 -6.14 -3.77 15.60
C HIS A 48 -5.91 -2.57 14.68
N LEU A 49 -6.41 -2.61 13.45
CA LEU A 49 -6.48 -1.45 12.56
C LEU A 49 -7.41 -0.38 13.16
N ASP A 50 -8.55 -0.80 13.71
CA ASP A 50 -9.47 0.12 14.41
C ASP A 50 -8.81 0.75 15.66
N ARG A 51 -8.01 -0.03 16.41
CA ARG A 51 -7.21 0.46 17.53
C ARG A 51 -6.19 1.50 17.07
N LEU A 52 -5.48 1.24 15.96
CA LEU A 52 -4.50 2.16 15.42
C LEU A 52 -5.17 3.46 14.94
N ALA A 53 -6.30 3.38 14.24
CA ALA A 53 -7.05 4.55 13.78
C ALA A 53 -7.45 5.48 14.94
N LYS A 54 -7.77 4.92 16.12
CA LYS A 54 -8.07 5.70 17.33
C LYS A 54 -6.86 6.38 17.97
N ARG A 55 -5.63 6.01 17.60
CA ARG A 55 -4.39 6.57 18.17
C ARG A 55 -3.91 7.84 17.47
N GLY A 56 -4.31 8.05 16.22
CA GLY A 56 -3.84 9.15 15.39
C GLY A 56 -4.89 9.64 14.41
N VAL A 57 -4.46 9.96 13.19
CA VAL A 57 -5.33 10.41 12.10
C VAL A 57 -5.51 9.30 11.08
N LEU A 58 -6.77 8.95 10.83
CA LEU A 58 -7.21 8.09 9.74
C LEU A 58 -7.56 8.95 8.52
N PHE A 59 -6.95 8.68 7.37
CA PHE A 59 -7.31 9.30 6.09
C PHE A 59 -8.28 8.38 5.35
N THR A 60 -9.55 8.76 5.29
CA THR A 60 -10.60 7.96 4.65
C THR A 60 -10.68 8.13 3.14
N ASN A 61 -9.94 9.09 2.59
CA ASN A 61 -9.87 9.40 1.16
C ASN A 61 -8.40 9.47 0.68
N ALA A 62 -7.61 8.46 1.10
CA ALA A 62 -6.25 8.30 0.64
C ALA A 62 -6.20 7.39 -0.58
N HIS A 63 -5.32 7.74 -1.55
CA HIS A 63 -5.19 7.03 -2.81
C HIS A 63 -3.74 6.70 -3.14
N CYS A 64 -3.54 5.56 -3.79
CA CYS A 64 -2.24 5.17 -4.31
C CYS A 64 -1.83 6.02 -5.52
N ALA A 65 -0.52 6.15 -5.74
CA ALA A 65 0.01 6.81 -6.93
C ALA A 65 -0.20 5.98 -8.22
N ALA A 66 -0.31 4.64 -8.07
CA ALA A 66 -0.64 3.71 -9.14
C ALA A 66 -1.34 2.45 -8.58
N PRO A 67 -2.32 1.86 -9.29
CA PRO A 67 -3.02 0.67 -8.84
C PRO A 67 -2.24 -0.61 -9.19
N ALA A 68 -0.97 -0.65 -8.83
CA ALA A 68 -0.07 -1.79 -9.02
C ALA A 68 1.12 -1.69 -8.06
N CYS A 69 1.57 -2.83 -7.54
CA CYS A 69 2.54 -2.88 -6.44
C CYS A 69 3.84 -2.12 -6.76
N ASN A 70 4.51 -2.43 -7.88
CA ASN A 70 5.80 -1.81 -8.19
C ASN A 70 5.71 -0.28 -8.34
N PRO A 71 4.90 0.29 -9.24
CA PRO A 71 4.87 1.73 -9.42
C PRO A 71 4.37 2.47 -8.18
N SER A 72 3.43 1.91 -7.39
CA SER A 72 2.98 2.53 -6.16
C SER A 72 4.07 2.52 -5.09
N ARG A 73 4.72 1.37 -4.84
CA ARG A 73 5.79 1.23 -3.86
C ARG A 73 7.01 2.08 -4.21
N VAL A 74 7.40 2.11 -5.49
CA VAL A 74 8.46 3.01 -5.96
C VAL A 74 8.08 4.47 -5.71
N ALA A 75 6.84 4.86 -5.99
CA ALA A 75 6.40 6.23 -5.80
C ALA A 75 6.49 6.67 -4.33
N ILE A 76 5.98 5.88 -3.38
CA ILE A 76 6.07 6.23 -1.96
C ILE A 76 7.51 6.21 -1.43
N MET A 77 8.33 5.25 -1.89
CA MET A 77 9.71 5.10 -1.43
C MET A 77 10.69 6.11 -2.02
N THR A 78 10.37 6.71 -3.17
CA THR A 78 11.20 7.73 -3.84
C THR A 78 10.60 9.13 -3.80
N GLY A 79 9.30 9.25 -3.48
CA GLY A 79 8.56 10.52 -3.55
C GLY A 79 8.29 11.01 -4.97
N VAL A 80 8.48 10.16 -5.99
CA VAL A 80 8.35 10.52 -7.42
C VAL A 80 7.19 9.78 -8.07
N ALA A 81 6.27 10.52 -8.65
CA ALA A 81 5.06 9.99 -9.29
C ALA A 81 5.36 9.07 -10.49
N PRO A 82 4.49 8.09 -10.79
CA PRO A 82 4.65 7.23 -11.97
C PRO A 82 4.75 8.01 -13.28
N ALA A 83 3.96 9.08 -13.45
CA ALA A 83 4.02 9.94 -14.62
C ALA A 83 5.39 10.65 -14.78
N SER A 84 6.06 10.99 -13.67
CA SER A 84 7.38 11.61 -13.66
C SER A 84 8.51 10.59 -13.83
N SER A 85 8.34 9.38 -13.28
CA SER A 85 9.39 8.35 -13.27
C SER A 85 9.40 7.44 -14.50
N GLY A 86 8.27 7.27 -15.17
CA GLY A 86 8.09 6.29 -16.25
C GLY A 86 7.92 4.84 -15.76
N VAL A 87 7.76 4.63 -14.43
CA VAL A 87 7.49 3.32 -13.84
C VAL A 87 5.97 3.15 -13.72
N TYR A 88 5.38 2.31 -14.59
CA TYR A 88 3.93 2.17 -14.73
C TYR A 88 3.39 0.77 -14.45
N ASN A 89 4.26 -0.25 -14.39
CA ASN A 89 3.85 -1.63 -14.20
C ASN A 89 4.84 -2.45 -13.36
N ASN A 90 4.42 -3.65 -12.98
CA ASN A 90 5.18 -4.52 -12.08
C ASN A 90 6.48 -5.10 -12.71
N GLY A 91 6.54 -5.24 -14.03
CA GLY A 91 7.70 -5.80 -14.73
C GLY A 91 8.86 -4.82 -14.94
N GLN A 92 8.68 -3.53 -14.60
CA GLN A 92 9.69 -2.50 -14.84
C GLN A 92 10.69 -2.41 -13.68
N ASP A 93 11.97 -2.28 -14.01
CA ASP A 93 13.02 -1.99 -13.03
C ASP A 93 13.15 -0.48 -12.85
N TRP A 94 12.69 0.04 -11.69
CA TRP A 94 12.70 1.47 -11.38
C TRP A 94 14.08 2.12 -11.42
N ARG A 95 15.16 1.36 -11.18
CA ARG A 95 16.55 1.83 -11.23
C ARG A 95 17.00 2.27 -12.61
N ARG A 96 16.28 1.81 -13.66
CA ARG A 96 16.51 2.19 -15.05
C ARG A 96 15.81 3.49 -15.46
N SER A 97 15.03 4.07 -14.56
CA SER A 97 14.40 5.37 -14.81
C SER A 97 15.44 6.48 -14.74
N PRO A 98 15.62 7.31 -15.80
CA PRO A 98 16.52 8.45 -15.74
C PRO A 98 16.17 9.43 -14.62
N ARG A 99 14.88 9.59 -14.32
CA ARG A 99 14.38 10.45 -13.23
C ARG A 99 14.75 9.91 -11.87
N LEU A 100 14.78 8.58 -11.71
CA LEU A 100 15.08 7.91 -10.44
C LEU A 100 16.57 7.56 -10.26
N ALA A 101 17.41 7.70 -11.28
CA ALA A 101 18.84 7.41 -11.19
C ALA A 101 19.58 8.23 -10.11
N LYS A 102 19.04 9.41 -9.75
CA LYS A 102 19.54 10.29 -8.69
C LYS A 102 18.55 10.44 -7.52
N ALA A 103 17.47 9.69 -7.52
CA ALA A 103 16.50 9.73 -6.43
C ALA A 103 17.13 9.13 -5.16
N VAL A 104 16.91 9.77 -4.04
CA VAL A 104 17.25 9.25 -2.72
C VAL A 104 15.99 8.58 -2.18
N THR A 105 16.07 7.29 -1.92
CA THR A 105 14.95 6.55 -1.34
C THR A 105 14.72 6.93 0.12
N LEU A 106 13.52 6.68 0.60
CA LEU A 106 13.16 6.99 2.00
C LEU A 106 14.16 6.41 3.01
N PRO A 107 14.55 5.12 2.98
CA PRO A 107 15.56 4.59 3.91
C PRO A 107 16.93 5.26 3.77
N GLU A 108 17.38 5.56 2.55
CA GLU A 108 18.65 6.28 2.34
C GLU A 108 18.60 7.69 2.94
N HIS A 109 17.46 8.38 2.81
CA HIS A 109 17.29 9.71 3.37
C HIS A 109 17.31 9.69 4.90
N PHE A 110 16.65 8.71 5.52
CA PHE A 110 16.71 8.52 6.97
C PHE A 110 18.14 8.21 7.43
N ARG A 111 18.86 7.34 6.75
CA ARG A 111 20.28 7.04 7.06
C ARG A 111 21.17 8.29 6.96
N ALA A 112 21.01 9.05 5.88
CA ALA A 112 21.74 10.32 5.72
C ALA A 112 21.39 11.33 6.84
N GLY A 113 20.17 11.26 7.38
CA GLY A 113 19.72 12.02 8.54
C GLY A 113 20.19 11.47 9.89
N GLY A 114 21.02 10.42 9.93
CA GLY A 114 21.57 9.88 11.18
C GLY A 114 20.72 8.80 11.84
N TYR A 115 19.66 8.31 11.19
CA TYR A 115 18.85 7.18 11.65
C TYR A 115 19.51 5.83 11.34
N GLU A 116 19.16 4.81 12.10
CA GLU A 116 19.31 3.43 11.64
C GLU A 116 18.10 3.08 10.77
N ALA A 117 18.31 2.64 9.53
CA ALA A 117 17.24 2.21 8.64
C ALA A 117 17.27 0.70 8.45
N PHE A 118 16.20 0.02 8.84
CA PHE A 118 16.09 -1.43 8.67
C PHE A 118 14.67 -1.84 8.29
N GLY A 119 14.54 -2.98 7.63
CA GLY A 119 13.26 -3.42 7.13
C GLY A 119 13.13 -4.92 7.02
N GLY A 120 11.91 -5.37 6.85
CA GLY A 120 11.58 -6.77 6.63
C GLY A 120 10.31 -6.93 5.81
N GLY A 121 10.16 -8.06 5.14
CA GLY A 121 8.99 -8.37 4.34
C GLY A 121 8.91 -7.60 3.01
N LYS A 122 7.70 -7.36 2.50
CA LYS A 122 7.49 -6.73 1.20
C LYS A 122 7.39 -5.21 1.30
N ILE A 123 8.52 -4.50 1.14
CA ILE A 123 8.56 -3.03 1.09
C ILE A 123 8.63 -2.55 -0.36
N PHE A 124 9.65 -2.91 -1.11
CA PHE A 124 9.65 -2.80 -2.57
C PHE A 124 8.96 -4.01 -3.20
N HIS A 125 8.61 -3.89 -4.48
CA HIS A 125 7.99 -4.99 -5.20
C HIS A 125 8.98 -6.13 -5.43
N CYS A 126 8.51 -7.37 -5.25
CA CYS A 126 9.19 -8.59 -5.68
C CYS A 126 8.23 -9.43 -6.53
N LEU A 127 8.73 -9.97 -7.64
CA LEU A 127 7.93 -10.80 -8.54
C LEU A 127 7.80 -12.24 -8.05
N SER A 128 8.73 -12.70 -7.23
CA SER A 128 8.73 -14.07 -6.71
C SER A 128 9.29 -14.09 -5.29
N TRP A 129 8.47 -14.58 -4.39
CA TRP A 129 8.83 -14.81 -3.00
C TRP A 129 9.79 -16.00 -2.83
N ILE A 130 9.83 -16.88 -3.85
CA ILE A 130 10.42 -18.21 -3.74
C ILE A 130 11.84 -18.27 -4.26
N ASN A 131 12.06 -17.68 -5.41
CA ASN A 131 13.27 -17.98 -6.20
C ASN A 131 14.31 -16.88 -6.20
N ASP A 132 13.93 -15.64 -5.91
CA ASP A 132 14.78 -14.50 -6.23
C ASP A 132 15.25 -13.70 -5.02
N GLY A 133 14.73 -13.98 -3.81
CA GLY A 133 14.99 -13.13 -2.64
C GLY A 133 14.59 -11.67 -2.87
N TYR A 134 14.45 -10.89 -1.83
CA TYR A 134 14.07 -9.47 -1.94
C TYR A 134 15.11 -8.62 -2.69
N GLY A 135 16.39 -9.01 -2.65
CA GLY A 135 17.48 -8.19 -3.19
C GLY A 135 17.67 -8.27 -4.69
N LYS A 136 17.26 -9.35 -5.33
CA LYS A 136 17.49 -9.51 -6.78
C LYS A 136 16.53 -8.70 -7.63
N GLN A 137 15.42 -8.23 -7.07
CA GLN A 137 14.37 -7.65 -7.89
C GLN A 137 14.29 -6.14 -7.82
N GLN A 138 14.01 -5.55 -6.69
CA GLN A 138 13.78 -4.12 -6.60
C GLN A 138 14.20 -3.53 -5.26
N ASN A 139 14.39 -4.37 -4.26
CA ASN A 139 14.90 -4.00 -2.96
C ASN A 139 16.40 -4.30 -2.88
N GLU A 140 17.21 -3.28 -2.76
CA GLU A 140 18.66 -3.44 -2.70
C GLU A 140 19.15 -3.42 -1.25
N ALA A 141 19.99 -4.37 -0.88
CA ALA A 141 20.55 -4.45 0.48
C ALA A 141 21.26 -3.13 0.89
N LYS A 142 21.91 -2.43 -0.04
CA LYS A 142 22.60 -1.15 0.23
C LYS A 142 21.70 -0.02 0.70
N LEU A 143 20.36 -0.11 0.48
CA LEU A 143 19.39 0.88 0.93
C LEU A 143 19.23 0.86 2.46
N TRP A 144 19.54 -0.27 3.10
CA TRP A 144 19.25 -0.58 4.49
C TRP A 144 20.52 -0.86 5.28
N ASP A 145 20.51 -0.60 6.57
CA ASP A 145 21.53 -1.09 7.48
C ASP A 145 21.34 -2.60 7.75
N ARG A 146 20.08 -3.05 7.81
CA ARG A 146 19.68 -4.46 7.91
C ARG A 146 18.35 -4.70 7.20
N TYR A 147 18.19 -5.92 6.64
CA TYR A 147 16.93 -6.35 6.02
C TYR A 147 16.66 -7.84 6.26
N TRP A 148 15.41 -8.19 6.58
CA TRP A 148 15.03 -9.57 6.85
C TRP A 148 13.88 -10.04 5.92
N PRO A 149 13.93 -11.29 5.38
CA PRO A 149 15.13 -12.10 5.31
C PRO A 149 16.22 -11.39 4.50
N ALA A 150 17.48 -11.80 4.68
CA ALA A 150 18.58 -11.20 3.91
C ALA A 150 18.25 -11.22 2.42
N ALA A 151 18.75 -10.22 1.69
CA ALA A 151 18.40 -9.95 0.28
C ALA A 151 18.59 -11.13 -0.68
N ASP A 152 19.42 -12.08 -0.31
CA ASP A 152 19.73 -13.31 -1.07
C ASP A 152 18.89 -14.53 -0.66
N ARG A 153 18.02 -14.40 0.34
CA ARG A 153 17.19 -15.49 0.85
C ARG A 153 15.75 -15.33 0.44
N PRO A 154 15.09 -16.41 -0.02
CA PRO A 154 13.65 -16.42 -0.21
C PRO A 154 12.92 -16.29 1.14
N MET A 155 11.68 -15.80 1.10
CA MET A 155 10.81 -15.82 2.28
C MET A 155 10.62 -17.25 2.78
N PRO A 156 10.70 -17.48 4.09
CA PRO A 156 10.50 -18.78 4.68
C PRO A 156 8.99 -19.08 4.77
N ASP A 157 8.30 -19.17 3.64
CA ASP A 157 6.92 -19.63 3.58
C ASP A 157 6.88 -21.10 3.14
N PRO A 158 6.56 -22.04 4.03
CA PRO A 158 6.54 -23.46 3.70
C PRO A 158 5.41 -23.82 2.74
N LEU A 159 4.38 -22.98 2.63
CA LEU A 159 3.26 -23.22 1.72
C LEU A 159 3.56 -22.71 0.30
N TRP A 160 4.48 -21.79 0.20
CA TRP A 160 4.89 -21.43 -1.14
C TRP A 160 5.64 -22.59 -1.75
N PRO A 161 5.10 -23.21 -2.78
CA PRO A 161 5.64 -24.48 -3.24
C PRO A 161 7.05 -24.30 -3.75
N LYS A 162 7.99 -25.03 -3.19
CA LYS A 162 9.21 -25.33 -3.91
C LYS A 162 8.76 -26.02 -5.19
N ALA A 163 8.84 -25.36 -6.32
CA ALA A 163 8.41 -25.91 -7.61
C ALA A 163 9.30 -27.09 -8.01
N THR A 164 9.07 -28.24 -7.42
CA THR A 164 9.63 -29.50 -7.90
C THR A 164 8.85 -29.89 -9.16
N LYS A 165 9.54 -30.45 -10.15
CA LYS A 165 8.91 -30.93 -11.40
C LYS A 165 7.68 -31.83 -11.14
N ALA A 166 7.69 -32.61 -10.06
CA ALA A 166 6.59 -33.49 -9.67
C ALA A 166 5.36 -32.76 -9.10
N LYS A 167 5.52 -31.57 -8.50
CA LYS A 167 4.41 -30.76 -7.95
C LYS A 167 3.86 -29.72 -8.93
N ARG A 168 4.36 -29.64 -10.15
CA ARG A 168 3.84 -28.75 -11.19
C ARG A 168 2.39 -29.08 -11.59
N ALA A 169 1.92 -30.30 -11.37
CA ALA A 169 0.54 -30.68 -11.68
C ALA A 169 -0.50 -29.93 -10.85
N THR A 170 -0.19 -29.58 -9.60
CA THR A 170 -1.02 -28.75 -8.73
C THR A 170 -0.43 -27.37 -8.50
N ASN A 171 0.76 -27.08 -9.08
CA ASN A 171 1.59 -25.90 -8.79
C ASN A 171 1.82 -25.66 -7.29
N GLY A 172 1.52 -26.66 -6.44
CA GLY A 172 1.65 -26.60 -4.98
C GLY A 172 0.71 -25.61 -4.30
N TYR A 173 -0.27 -25.06 -5.00
CA TYR A 173 -1.33 -24.26 -4.39
C TYR A 173 -2.30 -25.17 -3.63
N LEU A 174 -2.81 -24.68 -2.51
CA LEU A 174 -3.67 -25.44 -1.59
C LEU A 174 -5.14 -25.48 -2.04
N TYR A 175 -5.42 -25.27 -3.28
CA TYR A 175 -6.77 -25.14 -3.78
C TYR A 175 -7.68 -26.30 -3.34
N SER A 176 -8.88 -25.95 -2.88
CA SER A 176 -9.86 -26.93 -2.40
C SER A 176 -10.43 -27.84 -3.51
N LYS A 177 -10.25 -27.44 -4.78
CA LYS A 177 -10.64 -28.23 -5.96
C LYS A 177 -9.45 -28.29 -6.93
N PRO A 178 -9.07 -29.49 -7.44
CA PRO A 178 -7.87 -29.61 -8.27
C PRO A 178 -7.97 -28.77 -9.53
N ILE A 179 -7.09 -27.78 -9.63
CA ILE A 179 -6.90 -27.00 -10.85
C ILE A 179 -6.09 -27.85 -11.82
N VAL A 180 -6.68 -28.28 -12.89
CA VAL A 180 -5.96 -28.95 -13.96
C VAL A 180 -4.99 -27.97 -14.59
N VAL A 181 -3.69 -28.23 -14.46
CA VAL A 181 -2.62 -27.48 -15.10
C VAL A 181 -2.71 -27.73 -16.62
N GLY A 182 -3.10 -26.74 -17.34
CA GLY A 182 -3.25 -26.76 -18.79
C GLY A 182 -4.05 -25.54 -19.18
N LYS A 183 -4.02 -25.11 -20.42
CA LYS A 183 -4.73 -23.94 -20.96
C LYS A 183 -5.97 -23.59 -20.12
N SER A 184 -6.03 -22.39 -19.57
CA SER A 184 -7.20 -21.93 -18.82
C SER A 184 -8.46 -22.31 -19.60
N ALA A 185 -9.34 -23.15 -19.03
CA ALA A 185 -10.69 -23.28 -19.56
C ALA A 185 -11.25 -21.84 -19.68
N GLU A 186 -11.96 -21.56 -20.77
CA GLU A 186 -12.46 -20.21 -21.08
C GLU A 186 -12.96 -19.49 -19.82
N GLY A 187 -12.34 -18.34 -19.50
CA GLY A 187 -12.74 -17.46 -18.42
C GLY A 187 -12.22 -17.82 -17.02
N ARG A 188 -11.60 -18.97 -16.82
CA ARG A 188 -11.11 -19.38 -15.50
C ARG A 188 -9.93 -18.51 -15.02
N PRO A 189 -9.89 -18.09 -13.73
CA PRO A 189 -8.73 -17.44 -13.15
C PRO A 189 -7.47 -18.32 -13.23
N PRO A 190 -6.27 -17.72 -13.32
CA PRO A 190 -5.03 -18.50 -13.31
C PRO A 190 -4.78 -19.13 -11.93
N HIS A 191 -3.94 -20.15 -11.88
CA HIS A 191 -3.66 -20.95 -10.69
C HIS A 191 -3.16 -20.15 -9.47
N PHE A 192 -2.55 -18.99 -9.64
CA PHE A 192 -2.11 -18.14 -8.53
C PHE A 192 -3.27 -17.38 -7.86
N PHE A 193 -4.42 -17.28 -8.49
CA PHE A 193 -5.65 -16.76 -7.92
C PHE A 193 -6.34 -17.88 -7.13
N ASP A 194 -5.98 -17.99 -5.87
CA ASP A 194 -6.33 -19.13 -5.02
C ASP A 194 -6.63 -18.68 -3.59
N TRP A 195 -7.40 -19.47 -2.84
CA TRP A 195 -7.71 -19.24 -1.44
C TRP A 195 -7.87 -20.57 -0.69
N ALA A 196 -7.29 -20.66 0.49
CA ALA A 196 -7.38 -21.86 1.33
C ALA A 196 -7.03 -21.58 2.79
N GLN A 197 -7.52 -22.46 3.67
CA GLN A 197 -7.03 -22.55 5.03
C GLN A 197 -5.59 -23.07 5.02
N ASP A 198 -4.70 -22.34 5.70
CA ASP A 198 -3.33 -22.78 5.88
C ASP A 198 -3.28 -23.82 7.00
N PRO A 199 -2.89 -25.08 6.70
CA PRO A 199 -2.80 -26.13 7.70
C PRO A 199 -1.57 -26.00 8.61
N GLN A 200 -0.64 -25.07 8.29
CA GLN A 200 0.56 -24.89 9.08
C GLN A 200 0.28 -24.04 10.34
N PRO A 201 1.08 -24.23 11.41
CA PRO A 201 1.05 -23.30 12.52
C PRO A 201 1.32 -21.85 12.03
N GLU A 202 0.57 -20.91 12.55
CA GLU A 202 0.70 -19.48 12.18
C GLU A 202 2.14 -18.99 12.27
N SER A 203 2.90 -19.46 13.28
CA SER A 203 4.32 -19.12 13.46
C SER A 203 5.24 -19.55 12.29
N LYS A 204 4.76 -20.37 11.36
CA LYS A 204 5.49 -20.79 10.17
C LYS A 204 5.15 -19.96 8.94
N THR A 205 4.13 -19.09 9.01
CA THR A 205 3.81 -18.20 7.90
C THR A 205 4.87 -17.11 7.77
N ALA A 206 5.08 -16.64 6.54
CA ALA A 206 6.07 -15.63 6.25
C ALA A 206 5.80 -14.30 6.99
N ASP A 207 4.54 -13.85 7.00
CA ASP A 207 4.16 -12.61 7.66
C ASP A 207 4.38 -12.67 9.17
N HIS A 208 4.08 -13.81 9.81
CA HIS A 208 4.35 -13.99 11.22
C HIS A 208 5.85 -13.87 11.54
N GLN A 209 6.71 -14.49 10.76
CA GLN A 209 8.16 -14.46 10.94
C GLN A 209 8.76 -13.07 10.66
N VAL A 210 8.23 -12.33 9.66
CA VAL A 210 8.59 -10.92 9.42
C VAL A 210 8.28 -10.08 10.67
N VAL A 211 7.11 -10.29 11.23
CA VAL A 211 6.67 -9.56 12.42
C VAL A 211 7.46 -9.98 13.67
N ASP A 212 7.81 -11.27 13.85
CA ASP A 212 8.69 -11.72 14.93
C ASP A 212 10.05 -11.02 14.89
N TRP A 213 10.65 -10.96 13.69
CA TRP A 213 11.91 -10.24 13.52
C TRP A 213 11.75 -8.75 13.85
N ALA A 214 10.68 -8.12 13.34
CA ALA A 214 10.44 -6.71 13.59
C ALA A 214 10.22 -6.39 15.08
N ILE A 215 9.53 -7.28 15.81
CA ILE A 215 9.36 -7.20 17.26
C ILE A 215 10.72 -7.29 17.97
N GLY A 216 11.57 -8.23 17.55
CA GLY A 216 12.93 -8.37 18.10
C GLY A 216 13.75 -7.07 17.94
N GLU A 217 13.59 -6.37 16.82
CA GLU A 217 14.24 -5.08 16.60
C GLU A 217 13.64 -3.96 17.48
N LEU A 218 12.33 -3.91 17.65
CA LEU A 218 11.64 -2.91 18.49
C LEU A 218 12.03 -3.01 19.98
N MET A 219 12.34 -4.21 20.46
CA MET A 219 12.70 -4.43 21.87
C MET A 219 14.13 -4.00 22.22
N GLN A 220 14.97 -3.71 21.24
CA GLN A 220 16.36 -3.32 21.46
C GLN A 220 16.46 -1.83 21.81
N ARG A 221 17.20 -1.47 22.88
CA ARG A 221 17.60 -0.09 23.12
C ARG A 221 18.63 0.35 22.09
N ARG A 222 18.48 1.57 21.55
CA ARG A 222 19.33 2.09 20.50
C ARG A 222 19.87 3.47 20.85
N PRO A 223 21.14 3.77 20.50
CA PRO A 223 21.73 5.09 20.73
C PRO A 223 21.28 6.13 19.69
N ARG A 224 20.70 5.69 18.57
CA ARG A 224 20.20 6.54 17.47
C ARG A 224 18.74 6.26 17.20
N PRO A 225 17.97 7.24 16.71
CA PRO A 225 16.61 6.98 16.24
C PRO A 225 16.63 6.02 15.05
N PHE A 226 15.52 5.35 14.80
CA PHE A 226 15.41 4.38 13.73
C PHE A 226 14.23 4.65 12.78
N PHE A 227 14.39 4.18 11.56
CA PHE A 227 13.34 3.98 10.57
C PHE A 227 13.18 2.48 10.33
N GLN A 228 12.13 1.91 10.87
CA GLN A 228 11.81 0.48 10.72
C GLN A 228 10.65 0.29 9.76
N ALA A 229 10.89 -0.38 8.63
CA ALA A 229 9.87 -0.73 7.65
C ALA A 229 9.46 -2.20 7.79
N VAL A 230 8.17 -2.47 7.89
CA VAL A 230 7.60 -3.82 8.05
C VAL A 230 6.56 -4.04 6.95
N GLY A 231 6.85 -4.95 6.02
CA GLY A 231 5.98 -5.29 4.89
C GLY A 231 5.23 -6.59 5.12
N ILE A 232 3.92 -6.50 5.34
CA ILE A 232 3.01 -7.63 5.47
C ILE A 232 2.48 -7.98 4.08
N PHE A 233 2.56 -9.26 3.70
CA PHE A 233 2.16 -9.69 2.35
C PHE A 233 0.67 -9.92 2.23
N ARG A 234 0.01 -10.48 3.24
CA ARG A 234 -1.44 -10.63 3.21
C ARG A 234 -2.10 -9.25 3.35
N PRO A 235 -3.24 -9.03 2.61
CA PRO A 235 -4.06 -9.97 1.87
C PRO A 235 -3.72 -10.14 0.37
N HIS A 236 -2.48 -9.98 -0.08
CA HIS A 236 -2.12 -10.34 -1.47
C HIS A 236 -2.40 -11.83 -1.75
N ILE A 237 -2.84 -12.12 -2.97
CA ILE A 237 -3.05 -13.49 -3.43
C ILE A 237 -1.75 -14.32 -3.47
N PRO A 238 -1.82 -15.63 -3.26
CA PRO A 238 -3.00 -16.43 -2.89
C PRO A 238 -3.48 -16.12 -1.48
N TRP A 239 -4.79 -16.16 -1.25
CA TRP A 239 -5.39 -15.83 0.06
C TRP A 239 -5.33 -17.02 1.01
N TYR A 240 -4.15 -17.28 1.54
CA TYR A 240 -3.92 -18.32 2.54
C TYR A 240 -3.80 -17.68 3.92
N ALA A 241 -4.64 -18.12 4.84
CA ALA A 241 -4.61 -17.71 6.23
C ALA A 241 -4.88 -18.92 7.14
N PRO A 242 -4.37 -18.93 8.37
CA PRO A 242 -4.68 -19.97 9.33
C PRO A 242 -6.20 -20.16 9.54
N GLU A 243 -6.61 -21.40 9.80
CA GLU A 243 -8.01 -21.81 9.91
C GLU A 243 -8.86 -20.90 10.81
N LYS A 244 -8.30 -20.45 11.95
CA LYS A 244 -9.00 -19.56 12.90
C LYS A 244 -9.53 -18.26 12.27
N TYR A 245 -8.87 -17.73 11.23
CA TYR A 245 -9.33 -16.53 10.54
C TYR A 245 -10.44 -16.85 9.54
N PHE A 246 -10.44 -18.01 8.91
CA PHE A 246 -11.57 -18.48 8.12
C PHE A 246 -12.81 -18.76 8.96
N ALA A 247 -12.63 -19.23 10.19
CA ALA A 247 -13.71 -19.48 11.14
C ALA A 247 -14.49 -18.22 11.53
N LEU A 248 -13.87 -17.03 11.42
CA LEU A 248 -14.55 -15.74 11.64
C LEU A 248 -15.64 -15.46 10.59
N TYR A 249 -15.60 -16.14 9.45
CA TYR A 249 -16.47 -15.89 8.29
C TYR A 249 -17.18 -17.17 7.85
N PRO A 250 -18.31 -17.54 8.49
CA PRO A 250 -19.19 -18.58 7.96
C PRO A 250 -19.56 -18.24 6.51
N GLU A 251 -19.43 -19.20 5.60
CA GLU A 251 -19.50 -18.92 4.16
C GLU A 251 -20.86 -18.36 3.73
N ASP A 252 -21.94 -18.88 4.32
CA ASP A 252 -23.31 -18.41 4.11
C ASP A 252 -23.55 -16.95 4.54
N LYS A 253 -22.71 -16.42 5.44
CA LYS A 253 -22.79 -15.04 5.98
C LYS A 253 -21.80 -14.08 5.35
N VAL A 254 -20.95 -14.53 4.44
CA VAL A 254 -20.00 -13.64 3.76
C VAL A 254 -20.74 -12.60 2.93
N PHE A 255 -20.51 -11.34 3.21
CA PHE A 255 -21.03 -10.23 2.42
C PHE A 255 -20.37 -10.21 1.04
N LEU A 256 -21.16 -10.08 -0.01
CA LEU A 256 -20.67 -9.89 -1.38
C LEU A 256 -20.83 -8.41 -1.80
N PRO A 257 -19.88 -7.86 -2.56
CA PRO A 257 -20.01 -6.51 -3.05
C PRO A 257 -21.18 -6.37 -4.02
N ARG A 258 -21.68 -5.15 -4.16
CA ARG A 258 -22.73 -4.85 -5.13
C ARG A 258 -22.12 -4.82 -6.53
N VAL A 259 -22.64 -5.64 -7.40
CA VAL A 259 -22.23 -5.71 -8.82
C VAL A 259 -23.46 -5.49 -9.69
N LYS A 260 -23.37 -4.56 -10.63
CA LYS A 260 -24.40 -4.30 -11.63
C LYS A 260 -24.05 -5.10 -12.88
N LYS A 261 -25.02 -5.80 -13.47
CA LYS A 261 -24.79 -6.69 -14.61
C LYS A 261 -24.24 -5.95 -15.85
N ASP A 262 -24.71 -4.72 -16.07
CA ASP A 262 -24.33 -3.85 -17.18
C ASP A 262 -23.37 -2.70 -16.75
N ASP A 263 -22.70 -2.85 -15.63
CA ASP A 263 -21.86 -1.83 -15.00
C ASP A 263 -20.76 -1.25 -15.92
N LEU A 264 -20.32 -2.03 -16.88
CA LEU A 264 -19.32 -1.62 -17.86
C LEU A 264 -19.90 -1.02 -19.14
N GLY A 265 -21.23 -0.91 -19.23
CA GLY A 265 -21.91 -0.50 -20.48
C GLY A 265 -21.67 0.96 -20.87
N ASP A 266 -21.46 1.85 -19.89
CA ASP A 266 -21.16 3.27 -20.09
C ASP A 266 -19.65 3.61 -19.91
N VAL A 267 -18.83 2.59 -19.66
CA VAL A 267 -17.38 2.73 -19.58
C VAL A 267 -16.79 2.67 -21.01
N PRO A 268 -16.00 3.66 -21.45
CA PRO A 268 -15.39 3.62 -22.77
C PRO A 268 -14.44 2.43 -22.92
N PRO A 269 -14.24 1.87 -24.13
CA PRO A 269 -13.41 0.67 -24.34
C PRO A 269 -11.99 0.75 -23.75
N ALA A 270 -11.39 1.94 -23.73
CA ALA A 270 -10.09 2.16 -23.09
C ALA A 270 -10.12 1.93 -21.57
N GLY A 271 -11.27 2.15 -20.93
CA GLY A 271 -11.48 1.89 -19.51
C GLY A 271 -11.64 0.41 -19.16
N HIS A 272 -11.90 -0.45 -20.15
CA HIS A 272 -11.97 -1.90 -19.93
C HIS A 272 -10.59 -2.57 -19.81
N ARG A 273 -9.52 -1.84 -20.09
CA ARG A 273 -8.15 -2.37 -19.98
C ARG A 273 -7.84 -2.84 -18.56
N GLY A 274 -7.49 -4.09 -18.44
CA GLY A 274 -7.16 -4.72 -17.15
C GLY A 274 -8.35 -5.38 -16.46
N ILE A 275 -9.59 -5.15 -16.91
CA ILE A 275 -10.79 -5.77 -16.34
C ILE A 275 -10.82 -7.25 -16.67
N ARG A 276 -11.04 -8.07 -15.65
CA ARG A 276 -11.04 -9.53 -15.72
C ARG A 276 -12.46 -10.10 -15.63
N LYS A 277 -13.36 -9.56 -16.46
CA LYS A 277 -14.78 -9.94 -16.49
C LYS A 277 -15.00 -11.45 -16.57
N SER A 278 -14.21 -12.13 -17.39
CA SER A 278 -14.29 -13.60 -17.53
C SER A 278 -13.99 -14.38 -16.24
N TRP A 279 -13.14 -13.82 -15.36
CA TRP A 279 -12.87 -14.41 -14.04
C TRP A 279 -14.11 -14.29 -13.16
N HIS A 280 -14.74 -13.10 -13.16
CA HIS A 280 -15.96 -12.87 -12.38
C HIS A 280 -17.10 -13.81 -12.86
N GLU A 281 -17.32 -13.87 -14.17
CA GLU A 281 -18.32 -14.78 -14.76
C GLU A 281 -18.06 -16.24 -14.39
N TRP A 282 -16.81 -16.69 -14.42
CA TRP A 282 -16.43 -18.04 -14.02
C TRP A 282 -16.70 -18.29 -12.53
N LEU A 283 -16.31 -17.37 -11.65
CA LEU A 283 -16.53 -17.50 -10.20
C LEU A 283 -18.02 -17.55 -9.84
N VAL A 284 -18.82 -16.73 -10.47
CA VAL A 284 -20.28 -16.73 -10.28
C VAL A 284 -20.90 -18.04 -10.81
N LYS A 285 -20.52 -18.47 -12.02
CA LYS A 285 -21.04 -19.69 -12.65
C LYS A 285 -20.73 -20.95 -11.83
N ASN A 286 -19.57 -20.99 -11.17
CA ASN A 286 -19.11 -22.16 -10.41
C ASN A 286 -19.38 -22.06 -8.90
N ASP A 287 -20.13 -21.04 -8.46
CA ASP A 287 -20.44 -20.77 -7.03
C ASP A 287 -19.19 -20.62 -6.16
N GLU A 288 -18.13 -20.00 -6.73
CA GLU A 288 -16.84 -19.81 -6.06
C GLU A 288 -16.62 -18.36 -5.57
N TRP A 289 -17.50 -17.42 -5.94
CA TRP A 289 -17.32 -16.01 -5.59
C TRP A 289 -17.27 -15.79 -4.09
N ARG A 290 -18.20 -16.40 -3.36
CA ARG A 290 -18.30 -16.28 -1.90
C ARG A 290 -17.07 -16.86 -1.20
N GLY A 291 -16.59 -18.02 -1.67
CA GLY A 291 -15.37 -18.64 -1.18
C GLY A 291 -14.12 -17.76 -1.39
N ALA A 292 -14.00 -17.13 -2.57
CA ALA A 292 -12.92 -16.21 -2.88
C ALA A 292 -12.95 -14.97 -1.97
N VAL A 293 -14.12 -14.33 -1.78
CA VAL A 293 -14.28 -13.19 -0.86
C VAL A 293 -13.94 -13.59 0.57
N ARG A 294 -14.41 -14.77 1.02
CA ARG A 294 -14.07 -15.33 2.33
C ARG A 294 -12.56 -15.44 2.54
N GLY A 295 -11.83 -15.93 1.53
CA GLY A 295 -10.36 -16.01 1.57
C GLY A 295 -9.70 -14.65 1.75
N TYR A 296 -10.20 -13.64 1.05
CA TYR A 296 -9.71 -12.26 1.19
C TYR A 296 -9.97 -11.70 2.60
N LEU A 297 -11.18 -11.86 3.13
CA LEU A 297 -11.54 -11.42 4.49
C LEU A 297 -10.69 -12.12 5.57
N ALA A 298 -10.49 -13.43 5.46
CA ALA A 298 -9.61 -14.19 6.36
C ALA A 298 -8.17 -13.67 6.31
N SER A 299 -7.68 -13.34 5.12
CA SER A 299 -6.35 -12.76 4.93
C SER A 299 -6.23 -11.34 5.51
N ILE A 300 -7.28 -10.52 5.44
CA ILE A 300 -7.33 -9.21 6.12
C ILE A 300 -7.22 -9.39 7.64
N SER A 301 -8.03 -10.29 8.22
CA SER A 301 -8.00 -10.53 9.66
C SER A 301 -6.65 -11.10 10.14
N PHE A 302 -6.00 -11.90 9.32
CA PHE A 302 -4.66 -12.39 9.62
C PHE A 302 -3.64 -11.23 9.60
N ALA A 303 -3.68 -10.37 8.57
CA ALA A 303 -2.83 -9.18 8.51
C ALA A 303 -3.07 -8.23 9.69
N ASP A 304 -4.34 -8.00 10.05
CA ASP A 304 -4.73 -7.21 11.22
C ASP A 304 -4.13 -7.75 12.52
N ALA A 305 -4.17 -9.08 12.71
CA ALA A 305 -3.56 -9.71 13.88
C ALA A 305 -2.02 -9.50 13.92
N GLN A 306 -1.35 -9.51 12.77
CA GLN A 306 0.08 -9.21 12.69
C GLN A 306 0.37 -7.74 13.05
N VAL A 307 -0.46 -6.81 12.59
CA VAL A 307 -0.41 -5.40 13.03
C VAL A 307 -0.61 -5.30 14.55
N GLY A 308 -1.57 -6.04 15.09
CA GLY A 308 -1.82 -6.11 16.54
C GLY A 308 -0.58 -6.48 17.34
N ARG A 309 0.15 -7.51 16.91
CA ARG A 309 1.40 -7.95 17.52
C ARG A 309 2.48 -6.86 17.51
N LEU A 310 2.63 -6.15 16.39
CA LEU A 310 3.58 -5.03 16.29
C LEU A 310 3.22 -3.89 17.24
N LEU A 311 1.95 -3.52 17.32
CA LEU A 311 1.50 -2.45 18.20
C LEU A 311 1.69 -2.82 19.67
N ASP A 312 1.38 -4.06 20.05
CA ASP A 312 1.56 -4.55 21.42
C ASP A 312 3.05 -4.59 21.82
N ALA A 313 3.93 -4.93 20.89
CA ALA A 313 5.37 -4.92 21.10
C ALA A 313 5.91 -3.49 21.23
N LEU A 314 5.46 -2.58 20.34
CA LEU A 314 5.85 -1.17 20.44
C LEU A 314 5.40 -0.56 21.77
N ASP A 315 4.18 -0.83 22.23
CA ASP A 315 3.64 -0.29 23.48
C ASP A 315 4.44 -0.78 24.72
N LYS A 316 5.09 -1.94 24.62
CA LYS A 316 5.96 -2.52 25.67
C LYS A 316 7.45 -2.18 25.49
N SER A 317 7.82 -1.61 24.34
CA SER A 317 9.20 -1.29 23.99
C SER A 317 9.70 -0.02 24.68
N PRO A 318 11.02 0.21 24.72
CA PRO A 318 11.58 1.47 25.20
C PRO A 318 11.23 2.65 24.31
N HIS A 319 10.58 2.44 23.14
CA HIS A 319 10.28 3.42 22.11
C HIS A 319 8.80 3.78 22.02
N ALA A 320 7.97 3.34 22.97
CA ALA A 320 6.51 3.49 22.96
C ALA A 320 6.02 4.95 22.83
N LYS A 321 6.77 5.91 23.38
CA LYS A 321 6.35 7.32 23.51
C LYS A 321 6.88 8.23 22.40
N ASP A 322 7.90 7.81 21.67
CA ASP A 322 8.66 8.61 20.73
C ASP A 322 8.66 8.03 19.29
N THR A 323 7.73 7.13 19.00
CA THR A 323 7.65 6.48 17.68
C THR A 323 6.45 6.99 16.87
N ILE A 324 6.74 7.52 15.68
CA ILE A 324 5.74 7.78 14.65
C ILE A 324 5.34 6.44 14.04
N ILE A 325 4.04 6.20 13.87
CA ILE A 325 3.53 5.03 13.17
C ILE A 325 2.89 5.51 11.86
N VAL A 326 3.30 4.92 10.75
CA VAL A 326 2.64 5.08 9.45
C VAL A 326 2.20 3.71 8.98
N LEU A 327 0.89 3.51 8.80
CA LEU A 327 0.33 2.31 8.18
C LEU A 327 -0.33 2.69 6.87
N TRP A 328 -0.03 1.94 5.83
CA TRP A 328 -0.53 2.16 4.47
C TRP A 328 -0.67 0.84 3.69
N SER A 329 -1.57 0.84 2.70
CA SER A 329 -1.61 -0.19 1.66
C SER A 329 -1.08 0.37 0.35
N ASP A 330 -0.43 -0.46 -0.46
CA ASP A 330 0.18 0.01 -1.71
C ASP A 330 -0.86 0.33 -2.80
N HIS A 331 -1.98 -0.36 -2.83
CA HIS A 331 -3.16 -0.07 -3.66
C HIS A 331 -4.37 -0.84 -3.10
N GLY A 332 -5.54 -0.59 -3.67
CA GLY A 332 -6.76 -1.31 -3.35
C GLY A 332 -6.89 -2.66 -4.06
N MET A 333 -8.08 -3.24 -4.02
CA MET A 333 -8.38 -4.57 -4.54
C MET A 333 -9.86 -4.66 -4.92
N HIS A 334 -10.15 -5.12 -6.13
CA HIS A 334 -11.50 -5.55 -6.51
C HIS A 334 -11.71 -7.02 -6.12
N ILE A 335 -12.87 -7.31 -5.59
CA ILE A 335 -13.31 -8.66 -5.23
C ILE A 335 -14.67 -8.99 -5.84
N GLY A 336 -14.92 -8.40 -7.01
CA GLY A 336 -16.13 -8.57 -7.83
C GLY A 336 -16.72 -7.27 -8.36
N GLU A 337 -16.48 -6.12 -7.71
CA GLU A 337 -16.94 -4.81 -8.16
C GLU A 337 -16.45 -4.54 -9.58
N LYS A 338 -17.26 -3.89 -10.41
CA LYS A 338 -16.98 -3.67 -11.84
C LYS A 338 -16.74 -4.97 -12.62
N GLN A 339 -17.24 -6.12 -12.10
CA GLN A 339 -16.91 -7.45 -12.64
C GLN A 339 -15.39 -7.68 -12.73
N GLN A 340 -14.63 -7.03 -11.84
CA GLN A 340 -13.17 -7.05 -11.80
C GLN A 340 -12.67 -7.86 -10.60
N TRP A 341 -11.48 -8.41 -10.76
CA TRP A 341 -10.69 -9.07 -9.71
C TRP A 341 -9.27 -8.55 -9.73
N GLU A 342 -8.65 -8.49 -8.55
CA GLU A 342 -7.36 -7.84 -8.32
C GLU A 342 -7.46 -6.30 -8.46
N LYS A 343 -6.41 -5.69 -8.91
CA LYS A 343 -6.15 -4.25 -9.10
C LYS A 343 -6.14 -3.92 -10.60
N PHE A 344 -5.32 -2.97 -11.00
CA PHE A 344 -5.04 -2.62 -12.40
C PHE A 344 -6.16 -1.84 -13.09
N THR A 345 -6.97 -1.12 -12.34
CA THR A 345 -7.97 -0.16 -12.86
C THR A 345 -7.80 1.20 -12.18
N LEU A 346 -8.49 2.22 -12.71
CA LEU A 346 -8.51 3.56 -12.11
C LEU A 346 -9.77 3.84 -11.29
N PHE A 347 -10.59 2.82 -11.03
CA PHE A 347 -11.76 2.89 -10.16
C PHE A 347 -11.37 2.98 -8.68
N GLU A 348 -12.33 3.41 -7.86
CA GLU A 348 -12.14 3.63 -6.41
C GLU A 348 -11.55 2.40 -5.72
N GLU A 349 -12.09 1.22 -5.98
CA GLU A 349 -11.70 -0.04 -5.33
C GLU A 349 -10.21 -0.42 -5.54
N SER A 350 -9.63 -0.05 -6.69
CA SER A 350 -8.20 -0.26 -6.96
C SER A 350 -7.30 0.85 -6.41
N THR A 351 -7.84 2.04 -6.16
CA THR A 351 -7.03 3.22 -5.90
C THR A 351 -7.11 3.73 -4.47
N ARG A 352 -8.26 3.55 -3.81
CA ARG A 352 -8.47 3.96 -2.42
C ARG A 352 -7.85 2.96 -1.46
N VAL A 353 -7.10 3.47 -0.49
CA VAL A 353 -6.31 2.67 0.44
C VAL A 353 -6.44 3.17 1.87
N PRO A 354 -6.30 2.31 2.89
CA PRO A 354 -6.06 2.73 4.25
C PRO A 354 -4.74 3.49 4.36
N LEU A 355 -4.78 4.66 5.01
CA LEU A 355 -3.61 5.41 5.45
C LEU A 355 -3.87 5.91 6.87
N MET A 356 -3.01 5.55 7.82
CA MET A 356 -3.09 5.95 9.21
C MET A 356 -1.74 6.49 9.66
N ILE A 357 -1.74 7.64 10.31
CA ILE A 357 -0.52 8.24 10.84
C ILE A 357 -0.74 8.61 12.31
N VAL A 358 0.14 8.10 13.16
CA VAL A 358 0.28 8.47 14.57
C VAL A 358 1.61 9.19 14.74
N ALA A 359 1.59 10.45 15.14
CA ALA A 359 2.79 11.22 15.41
C ALA A 359 2.64 11.85 16.82
N PRO A 360 3.40 11.35 17.81
CA PRO A 360 3.34 11.85 19.18
C PRO A 360 3.51 13.39 19.23
N GLY A 361 2.64 14.06 19.98
CA GLY A 361 2.64 15.52 20.09
C GLY A 361 2.15 16.30 18.86
N VAL A 362 1.79 15.63 17.75
CA VAL A 362 1.33 16.27 16.51
C VAL A 362 -0.07 15.86 16.14
N THR A 363 -0.37 14.55 16.10
CA THR A 363 -1.68 14.03 15.67
C THR A 363 -2.73 14.13 16.76
N THR A 364 -3.96 14.46 16.36
CA THR A 364 -5.13 14.34 17.22
C THR A 364 -5.57 12.87 17.28
N SER A 365 -5.68 12.30 18.49
CA SER A 365 -6.19 10.93 18.66
C SER A 365 -7.61 10.81 18.15
N GLY A 366 -7.90 9.76 17.38
CA GLY A 366 -9.19 9.51 16.74
C GLY A 366 -9.56 10.53 15.66
N GLY A 367 -8.59 11.28 15.13
CA GLY A 367 -8.82 12.21 14.03
C GLY A 367 -9.21 11.46 12.75
N VAL A 368 -10.24 11.99 12.04
CA VAL A 368 -10.68 11.46 10.74
C VAL A 368 -10.57 12.56 9.69
N CYS A 369 -9.78 12.32 8.67
CA CYS A 369 -9.55 13.21 7.53
C CYS A 369 -10.16 12.61 6.26
N ASP A 370 -11.11 13.31 5.67
CA ASP A 370 -11.80 12.96 4.41
C ASP A 370 -11.23 13.68 3.19
N ARG A 371 -10.14 14.43 3.38
CA ARG A 371 -9.46 15.14 2.30
C ARG A 371 -8.77 14.15 1.37
N PRO A 372 -8.84 14.36 0.03
CA PRO A 372 -8.13 13.51 -0.91
C PRO A 372 -6.62 13.71 -0.76
N VAL A 373 -5.89 12.65 -0.42
CA VAL A 373 -4.43 12.65 -0.26
C VAL A 373 -3.81 11.50 -1.03
N ASN A 374 -2.53 11.62 -1.38
CA ASN A 374 -1.80 10.59 -2.09
C ASN A 374 -0.76 9.91 -1.19
N LEU A 375 -0.45 8.66 -1.44
CA LEU A 375 0.67 8.00 -0.76
C LEU A 375 2.02 8.69 -1.01
N LEU A 376 2.17 9.43 -2.12
CA LEU A 376 3.33 10.31 -2.39
C LEU A 376 3.56 11.35 -1.29
N ASP A 377 2.50 11.75 -0.59
CA ASP A 377 2.54 12.79 0.44
C ASP A 377 3.21 12.28 1.74
N VAL A 378 3.38 10.98 1.89
CA VAL A 378 4.00 10.36 3.08
C VAL A 378 5.49 10.72 3.20
N TYR A 379 6.24 10.72 2.11
CA TYR A 379 7.67 11.04 2.16
C TYR A 379 7.90 12.47 2.68
N PRO A 380 7.34 13.55 2.08
CA PRO A 380 7.53 14.91 2.60
C PRO A 380 6.94 15.10 4.01
N THR A 381 5.90 14.34 4.37
CA THR A 381 5.34 14.35 5.73
C THR A 381 6.35 13.83 6.75
N LEU A 382 6.99 12.70 6.47
CA LEU A 382 8.02 12.15 7.34
C LEU A 382 9.26 13.05 7.42
N ASN A 383 9.64 13.72 6.31
CA ASN A 383 10.72 14.71 6.34
C ASN A 383 10.44 15.82 7.34
N GLU A 384 9.21 16.37 7.33
CA GLU A 384 8.83 17.45 8.23
C GLU A 384 8.74 16.96 9.69
N LEU A 385 8.08 15.81 9.93
CA LEU A 385 7.90 15.24 11.27
C LEU A 385 9.25 14.88 11.95
N CYS A 386 10.22 14.42 11.16
CA CYS A 386 11.52 13.96 11.65
C CYS A 386 12.61 15.03 11.53
N ALA A 387 12.26 16.25 11.16
CA ALA A 387 13.20 17.35 10.92
C ALA A 387 14.39 16.94 10.01
N LEU A 388 14.08 16.14 8.97
CA LEU A 388 15.05 15.75 7.94
C LEU A 388 15.23 16.90 6.93
N PRO A 389 16.37 16.97 6.22
CA PRO A 389 16.59 18.00 5.19
C PRO A 389 15.46 18.02 4.16
N ALA A 390 14.96 19.21 3.84
CA ALA A 390 13.91 19.37 2.84
C ALA A 390 14.41 18.93 1.44
N ARG A 391 13.54 18.24 0.69
CA ARG A 391 13.79 17.78 -0.67
C ARG A 391 12.86 18.47 -1.65
N LYS A 392 13.43 19.11 -2.68
CA LYS A 392 12.67 19.85 -3.71
C LYS A 392 12.26 18.94 -4.90
N ASP A 393 12.75 17.72 -4.95
CA ASP A 393 12.55 16.76 -6.04
C ASP A 393 11.42 15.77 -5.79
N LEU A 394 10.62 15.96 -4.72
CA LEU A 394 9.46 15.17 -4.40
C LEU A 394 8.21 15.72 -5.10
N ASP A 395 7.34 14.85 -5.61
CA ASP A 395 6.08 15.22 -6.26
C ASP A 395 4.90 15.34 -5.25
N GLY A 396 5.06 14.81 -4.04
CA GLY A 396 4.11 14.89 -2.93
C GLY A 396 4.23 16.18 -2.12
N VAL A 397 3.31 16.39 -1.19
CA VAL A 397 3.29 17.51 -0.22
C VAL A 397 3.11 16.99 1.20
N SER A 398 3.55 17.75 2.20
CA SER A 398 3.40 17.34 3.60
C SER A 398 1.94 17.33 4.06
N LEU A 399 1.55 16.28 4.77
CA LEU A 399 0.24 16.11 5.41
C LEU A 399 0.22 16.67 6.84
N VAL A 400 1.30 17.24 7.35
CA VAL A 400 1.38 17.78 8.72
C VAL A 400 0.25 18.76 9.05
N PRO A 401 -0.20 19.66 8.15
CA PRO A 401 -1.38 20.47 8.41
C PRO A 401 -2.65 19.66 8.70
N LEU A 402 -2.86 18.57 7.98
CA LEU A 402 -4.00 17.65 8.18
C LEU A 402 -3.81 16.75 9.40
N LEU A 403 -2.59 16.43 9.78
CA LEU A 403 -2.30 15.69 11.02
C LEU A 403 -2.62 16.52 12.26
N LYS A 404 -2.34 17.84 12.23
CA LYS A 404 -2.67 18.79 13.30
C LYS A 404 -4.15 19.11 13.36
N ASN A 405 -4.78 19.26 12.19
CA ASN A 405 -6.23 19.51 12.08
C ASN A 405 -6.79 18.79 10.84
N PRO A 406 -7.41 17.61 11.01
CA PRO A 406 -7.99 16.82 9.90
C PRO A 406 -9.06 17.56 9.07
N LYS A 407 -9.62 18.65 9.59
CA LYS A 407 -10.62 19.49 8.92
C LYS A 407 -10.03 20.71 8.21
N SER A 408 -8.73 20.92 8.24
CA SER A 408 -8.06 22.03 7.54
C SER A 408 -8.49 22.12 6.08
N GLN A 409 -8.46 23.35 5.54
CA GLN A 409 -8.67 23.57 4.12
C GLN A 409 -7.62 22.81 3.30
N TRP A 410 -8.10 22.11 2.27
CA TRP A 410 -7.28 21.27 1.41
C TRP A 410 -7.91 21.20 0.01
N ASP A 411 -7.43 22.03 -0.90
CA ASP A 411 -8.02 22.19 -2.24
C ASP A 411 -7.32 21.33 -3.31
N ARG A 412 -6.42 20.45 -2.86
CA ARG A 412 -5.62 19.58 -3.74
C ARG A 412 -6.32 18.23 -3.93
N PRO A 413 -6.71 17.85 -5.16
CA PRO A 413 -7.09 16.48 -5.46
C PRO A 413 -5.86 15.57 -5.51
N THR A 414 -6.08 14.27 -5.52
CA THR A 414 -5.04 13.27 -5.71
C THR A 414 -5.04 12.72 -7.14
N VAL A 415 -3.88 12.28 -7.63
CA VAL A 415 -3.71 11.72 -8.98
C VAL A 415 -3.19 10.30 -8.90
N THR A 416 -3.89 9.37 -9.52
CA THR A 416 -3.46 7.97 -9.71
C THR A 416 -3.19 7.72 -11.19
N THR A 417 -2.10 7.03 -11.50
CA THR A 417 -1.66 6.76 -12.88
C THR A 417 -1.59 5.26 -13.15
N TRP A 418 -2.23 4.76 -14.19
CA TRP A 418 -2.16 3.37 -14.64
C TRP A 418 -1.75 3.27 -16.11
N GLY A 419 -0.47 3.17 -16.34
CA GLY A 419 0.11 3.30 -17.69
C GLY A 419 0.35 4.75 -18.08
N ARG A 420 1.08 4.96 -19.17
CA ARG A 420 1.36 6.28 -19.70
C ARG A 420 0.09 6.95 -20.21
N ASP A 421 -0.10 8.24 -19.91
CA ASP A 421 -1.24 9.06 -20.34
C ASP A 421 -2.62 8.55 -19.86
N ASN A 422 -2.66 7.72 -18.82
CA ASN A 422 -3.88 7.13 -18.27
C ASN A 422 -3.99 7.46 -16.78
N HIS A 423 -4.88 8.39 -16.42
CA HIS A 423 -4.91 8.99 -15.09
C HIS A 423 -6.31 9.10 -14.53
N ALA A 424 -6.42 8.94 -13.20
CA ALA A 424 -7.57 9.36 -12.42
C ALA A 424 -7.19 10.57 -11.56
N VAL A 425 -8.07 11.58 -11.53
CA VAL A 425 -8.00 12.72 -10.62
C VAL A 425 -9.17 12.61 -9.65
N ARG A 426 -8.87 12.40 -8.35
CA ARG A 426 -9.87 12.23 -7.29
C ARG A 426 -9.91 13.46 -6.40
N GLY A 427 -10.96 14.27 -6.56
CA GLY A 427 -11.31 15.35 -5.62
C GLY A 427 -12.09 14.81 -4.43
N GLN A 428 -12.61 15.69 -3.57
CA GLN A 428 -13.40 15.27 -2.42
C GLN A 428 -14.73 14.60 -2.82
N ARG A 429 -15.38 15.11 -3.87
CA ARG A 429 -16.67 14.61 -4.36
C ARG A 429 -16.54 13.81 -5.63
N TYR A 430 -15.80 14.31 -6.61
CA TYR A 430 -15.77 13.76 -7.97
C TYR A 430 -14.48 13.00 -8.25
N ARG A 431 -14.60 11.91 -9.02
CA ARG A 431 -13.51 11.23 -9.71
C ARG A 431 -13.62 11.49 -11.20
N TYR A 432 -12.53 11.95 -11.79
CA TYR A 432 -12.38 12.10 -13.23
C TYR A 432 -11.29 11.16 -13.73
N ILE A 433 -11.56 10.41 -14.78
CA ILE A 433 -10.60 9.52 -15.43
C ILE A 433 -10.42 9.96 -16.88
N ARG A 434 -9.17 10.03 -17.31
CA ARG A 434 -8.81 10.30 -18.69
C ARG A 434 -7.90 9.22 -19.23
N HIS A 435 -8.27 8.66 -20.38
CA HIS A 435 -7.56 7.61 -21.07
C HIS A 435 -6.62 8.16 -22.16
N PRO A 436 -5.61 7.34 -22.60
CA PRO A 436 -4.63 7.78 -23.62
C PRO A 436 -5.23 8.19 -24.96
N ASN A 437 -6.39 7.66 -25.32
CA ASN A 437 -7.12 7.99 -26.54
C ASN A 437 -8.05 9.22 -26.40
N GLY A 438 -7.99 9.90 -25.24
CA GLY A 438 -8.80 11.08 -24.96
C GLY A 438 -10.21 10.81 -24.43
N THR A 439 -10.67 9.55 -24.36
CA THR A 439 -11.96 9.22 -23.74
C THR A 439 -11.94 9.46 -22.23
N GLU A 440 -13.09 9.77 -21.66
CA GLU A 440 -13.24 10.27 -20.31
C GLU A 440 -14.28 9.49 -19.50
N GLN A 441 -14.13 9.51 -18.18
CA GLN A 441 -15.15 9.10 -17.23
C GLN A 441 -15.23 10.15 -16.11
N LEU A 442 -16.43 10.33 -15.55
CA LEU A 442 -16.66 11.19 -14.39
C LEU A 442 -17.68 10.54 -13.46
N TYR A 443 -17.36 10.45 -12.18
CA TYR A 443 -18.23 9.85 -11.18
C TYR A 443 -18.44 10.80 -10.00
N ASP A 444 -19.66 10.82 -9.44
CA ASP A 444 -20.04 11.63 -8.29
C ASP A 444 -20.17 10.76 -7.04
N HIS A 445 -19.15 10.70 -6.22
CA HIS A 445 -19.11 9.87 -5.02
C HIS A 445 -20.09 10.26 -3.91
N GLN A 446 -20.73 11.43 -4.01
CA GLN A 446 -21.77 11.81 -3.07
C GLN A 446 -23.08 11.04 -3.34
N THR A 447 -23.39 10.75 -4.60
CA THR A 447 -24.62 10.09 -5.02
C THR A 447 -24.40 8.68 -5.54
N ASP A 448 -23.20 8.38 -6.05
CA ASP A 448 -22.81 7.10 -6.64
C ASP A 448 -21.42 6.65 -6.17
N PRO A 449 -21.29 6.19 -4.92
CA PRO A 449 -20.00 5.75 -4.39
C PRO A 449 -19.46 4.47 -5.04
N ASN A 450 -20.29 3.74 -5.81
CA ASN A 450 -19.88 2.53 -6.53
C ASN A 450 -19.50 2.81 -7.99
N GLU A 451 -19.52 4.08 -8.42
CA GLU A 451 -19.14 4.48 -9.79
C GLU A 451 -19.97 3.77 -10.90
N PHE A 452 -21.28 3.55 -10.65
CA PHE A 452 -22.19 2.84 -11.58
C PHE A 452 -22.60 3.65 -12.79
N THR A 453 -22.46 4.99 -12.73
CA THR A 453 -22.94 5.87 -13.80
C THR A 453 -21.85 6.85 -14.23
N ASN A 454 -21.38 6.72 -15.45
CA ASN A 454 -20.44 7.66 -16.04
C ASN A 454 -21.15 8.96 -16.44
N LEU A 455 -20.74 10.07 -15.84
CA LEU A 455 -21.30 11.41 -16.03
C LEU A 455 -20.47 12.30 -16.98
N ALA A 456 -19.46 11.74 -17.69
CA ALA A 456 -18.50 12.52 -18.46
C ALA A 456 -19.16 13.37 -19.57
N ASP A 457 -20.29 12.91 -20.13
CA ASP A 457 -20.99 13.57 -21.22
C ASP A 457 -22.10 14.54 -20.75
N ARG A 458 -22.19 14.79 -19.44
CA ARG A 458 -23.17 15.72 -18.87
C ARG A 458 -22.70 17.17 -19.02
N PRO A 459 -23.39 18.02 -19.82
CA PRO A 459 -22.98 19.41 -20.09
C PRO A 459 -22.91 20.24 -18.80
N GLU A 460 -23.80 20.00 -17.83
CA GLU A 460 -23.88 20.69 -16.54
C GLU A 460 -22.65 20.43 -15.67
N LEU A 461 -21.87 19.39 -15.94
CA LEU A 461 -20.63 19.04 -15.22
C LEU A 461 -19.35 19.48 -15.97
N ALA A 462 -19.47 20.22 -17.06
CA ALA A 462 -18.30 20.69 -17.82
C ALA A 462 -17.31 21.49 -16.96
N ALA A 463 -17.80 22.37 -16.09
CA ALA A 463 -16.96 23.14 -15.16
C ALA A 463 -16.23 22.26 -14.15
N VAL A 464 -16.86 21.16 -13.69
CA VAL A 464 -16.23 20.18 -12.79
C VAL A 464 -15.08 19.47 -13.53
N LYS A 465 -15.30 19.01 -14.74
CA LYS A 465 -14.26 18.39 -15.58
C LYS A 465 -13.08 19.35 -15.79
N THR A 466 -13.35 20.58 -16.23
CA THR A 466 -12.32 21.60 -16.45
C THR A 466 -11.45 21.80 -15.21
N ARG A 467 -12.04 21.89 -14.03
CA ARG A 467 -11.30 22.04 -12.78
C ARG A 467 -10.44 20.81 -12.46
N LEU A 468 -10.91 19.60 -12.70
CA LEU A 468 -10.16 18.38 -12.41
C LEU A 468 -9.05 18.14 -13.45
N THR A 469 -9.28 18.45 -14.74
CA THR A 469 -8.28 18.27 -15.79
C THR A 469 -7.02 19.13 -15.60
N GLN A 470 -7.10 20.25 -14.87
CA GLN A 470 -5.94 21.07 -14.53
C GLN A 470 -4.87 20.32 -13.69
N TRP A 471 -5.29 19.25 -13.01
CA TRP A 471 -4.42 18.43 -12.17
C TRP A 471 -3.80 17.23 -12.88
N LEU A 472 -4.18 16.99 -14.15
CA LEU A 472 -3.53 15.96 -14.94
C LEU A 472 -2.03 16.23 -15.07
N PRO A 473 -1.18 15.22 -15.05
CA PRO A 473 0.24 15.38 -15.27
C PRO A 473 0.52 16.10 -16.60
N LYS A 474 1.30 17.18 -16.55
CA LYS A 474 1.69 17.96 -17.74
C LYS A 474 2.68 17.21 -18.62
N THR A 475 3.46 16.30 -18.02
CA THR A 475 4.44 15.45 -18.69
C THR A 475 4.23 14.03 -18.28
N ASN A 476 4.36 13.10 -19.23
CA ASN A 476 4.31 11.67 -18.98
C ASN A 476 5.59 11.05 -19.51
N ALA A 477 6.46 10.64 -18.59
CA ALA A 477 7.75 10.06 -18.91
C ALA A 477 7.60 8.79 -19.78
N THR A 478 8.57 8.57 -20.66
CA THR A 478 8.62 7.33 -21.45
C THR A 478 8.69 6.12 -20.51
N PRO A 479 7.91 5.06 -20.77
CA PRO A 479 7.94 3.87 -19.94
C PRO A 479 9.35 3.29 -19.82
N VAL A 480 9.75 2.99 -18.60
CA VAL A 480 11.02 2.28 -18.34
C VAL A 480 10.93 0.89 -18.98
N ARG A 481 12.02 0.42 -19.58
CA ARG A 481 12.06 -0.92 -20.18
C ARG A 481 11.90 -1.99 -19.09
N ASN A 482 11.15 -3.04 -19.41
CA ASN A 482 11.05 -4.20 -18.54
C ASN A 482 12.43 -4.84 -18.34
N LYS A 483 12.58 -5.52 -17.21
CA LYS A 483 13.74 -6.41 -16.99
C LYS A 483 13.69 -7.51 -18.05
N LYS A 484 14.77 -7.73 -18.77
CA LYS A 484 14.92 -8.89 -19.68
C LYS A 484 15.04 -10.16 -18.87
#